data_478682b50b78ba89d26e7473e5f243f2
#
_entry.id   478682b50b78ba89d26e7473e5f243f2
#
_cell.length_a   1.000
_cell.length_b   1.000
_cell.length_c   1.000
_cell.angle_alpha   90.00
_cell.angle_beta   90.00
_cell.angle_gamma   90.00
#
_symmetry.space_group_name_H-M   'P 1'
#
loop_
_entity.id
_entity.type
_entity.pdbx_description
1 polymer ?
#
loop_
_entity_poly.entity_id
_entity_poly.type
_entity_poly.pdbx_seq_one_letter_code
_entity_poly.pdbx_strand_id
1 'polypeptide(L)'
;MTTYLVQEDTYNTNNLDFKIRRVPESFSTFVIDFKAFFGVRPQHVSRRFSISLSDLSYQPKIYNPRADWAVTAAFTSFEALQASTLDPVQRFATIGTGSGTDAIAALDVFPHLRSIVMTDLHDEVVDKAKINLMSAAEKADGRVRTVARDATGLSGHSLVPLKGQEPFDLIYENLPNIPLPDDADLLDGQTSSTYFDCSDVSGVVPSFVSKALLDLHYVCLLQARTFDLLTESGVVLSSMGGRVPIDTMLQLADAAGFTGRIPSMSWKVQSEPDSVIEGYATLQEKGLGPFYFYRVSTLRHVFGHLTGAEAGLHALEIENELLPDRLDAVMALKAHKQGIDIGHPVVVMASTRQ
;
A
#
# COMPACT_ATOMS: atom_id res chain seq x y z
N MET A 1 -22.11 -21.75 7.11
CA MET A 1 -21.03 -21.05 7.84
C MET A 1 -19.97 -22.08 8.20
N THR A 2 -18.90 -22.18 7.44
CA THR A 2 -17.82 -23.11 7.74
C THR A 2 -16.61 -22.27 8.14
N THR A 3 -16.38 -22.21 9.45
CA THR A 3 -15.23 -21.49 10.03
C THR A 3 -14.02 -22.41 9.97
N TYR A 4 -13.02 -22.05 9.21
CA TYR A 4 -11.74 -22.77 9.21
C TYR A 4 -10.81 -22.15 10.25
N LEU A 5 -10.48 -22.93 11.27
CA LEU A 5 -9.44 -22.62 12.24
C LEU A 5 -8.08 -22.88 11.58
N VAL A 6 -7.21 -21.89 11.60
CA VAL A 6 -5.79 -22.07 11.30
C VAL A 6 -5.18 -22.82 12.47
N GLN A 7 -4.71 -24.06 12.24
CA GLN A 7 -3.95 -24.82 13.25
C GLN A 7 -2.64 -24.11 13.57
N GLU A 8 -2.29 -24.08 14.85
CA GLU A 8 -1.01 -23.60 15.36
C GLU A 8 0.10 -24.55 14.94
N ASP A 9 0.73 -24.29 13.79
CA ASP A 9 2.05 -24.85 13.50
C ASP A 9 3.09 -23.79 13.88
N THR A 10 4.01 -24.21 14.72
CA THR A 10 5.15 -23.43 15.23
C THR A 10 6.01 -22.97 14.05
N TYR A 11 5.90 -21.70 13.69
CA TYR A 11 6.71 -21.11 12.63
C TYR A 11 8.15 -20.91 13.10
N ASN A 12 9.04 -21.71 12.57
CA ASN A 12 10.48 -21.50 12.64
C ASN A 12 10.86 -20.51 11.52
N THR A 13 11.26 -19.30 11.87
CA THR A 13 11.53 -18.18 10.93
C THR A 13 12.73 -18.41 10.01
N ASN A 14 13.45 -19.51 10.16
CA ASN A 14 14.68 -19.82 9.38
C ASN A 14 14.46 -20.75 8.17
N ASN A 15 13.23 -21.24 7.93
CA ASN A 15 12.92 -22.08 6.77
C ASN A 15 11.55 -21.70 6.21
N LEU A 16 11.50 -20.61 5.43
CA LEU A 16 10.30 -20.16 4.72
C LEU A 16 10.22 -20.82 3.33
N ASP A 17 10.06 -22.14 3.31
CA ASP A 17 9.49 -22.82 2.13
C ASP A 17 7.98 -22.62 2.13
N PHE A 18 7.52 -21.48 1.60
CA PHE A 18 6.09 -21.25 1.36
C PHE A 18 5.65 -22.10 0.18
N LYS A 19 5.00 -23.23 0.44
CA LYS A 19 4.14 -23.86 -0.56
C LYS A 19 2.94 -22.96 -0.78
N ILE A 20 2.89 -22.29 -1.92
CA ILE A 20 1.75 -21.49 -2.36
C ILE A 20 0.55 -22.43 -2.47
N ARG A 21 -0.35 -22.41 -1.49
CA ARG A 21 -1.67 -23.02 -1.63
C ARG A 21 -2.56 -22.04 -2.37
N ARG A 22 -3.03 -22.41 -3.55
CA ARG A 22 -4.10 -21.66 -4.23
C ARG A 22 -5.30 -21.60 -3.29
N VAL A 23 -5.70 -20.40 -2.91
CA VAL A 23 -6.93 -20.15 -2.15
C VAL A 23 -8.10 -20.34 -3.13
N PRO A 24 -9.16 -21.07 -2.78
CA PRO A 24 -10.37 -21.12 -3.59
C PRO A 24 -10.97 -19.70 -3.73
N GLU A 25 -11.38 -19.32 -4.93
CA GLU A 25 -11.82 -18.00 -5.37
C GLU A 25 -13.12 -17.45 -4.74
N SER A 26 -13.62 -18.01 -3.63
CA SER A 26 -14.95 -17.64 -3.11
C SER A 26 -15.03 -17.50 -1.58
N PHE A 27 -14.06 -16.91 -0.89
CA PHE A 27 -14.25 -16.58 0.52
C PHE A 27 -14.55 -15.09 0.71
N SER A 28 -15.80 -14.77 1.00
CA SER A 28 -16.24 -13.43 1.37
C SER A 28 -15.86 -13.03 2.81
N THR A 29 -15.40 -13.97 3.63
CA THR A 29 -15.03 -13.71 5.04
C THR A 29 -13.94 -14.66 5.52
N PHE A 30 -12.89 -14.13 6.18
CA PHE A 30 -11.81 -14.90 6.79
C PHE A 30 -11.29 -14.21 8.05
N VAL A 31 -10.51 -14.94 8.87
CA VAL A 31 -9.92 -14.41 10.11
C VAL A 31 -8.45 -14.11 9.91
N ILE A 32 -8.02 -12.90 10.28
CA ILE A 32 -6.61 -12.51 10.37
C ILE A 32 -6.14 -12.67 11.82
N ASP A 33 -5.02 -13.36 12.05
CA ASP A 33 -4.22 -13.21 13.27
C ASP A 33 -3.21 -12.08 12.99
N PHE A 34 -3.32 -10.99 13.75
CA PHE A 34 -2.52 -9.79 13.56
C PHE A 34 -1.01 -10.08 13.55
N LYS A 35 -0.54 -10.92 14.50
CA LYS A 35 0.88 -11.27 14.59
C LYS A 35 1.34 -12.08 13.38
N ALA A 36 0.52 -13.01 12.91
CA ALA A 36 0.87 -13.80 11.72
C ALA A 36 0.91 -12.94 10.46
N PHE A 37 0.06 -11.91 10.36
CA PHE A 37 -0.04 -11.04 9.19
C PHE A 37 0.98 -9.89 9.20
N PHE A 38 1.04 -9.10 10.30
CA PHE A 38 1.94 -7.93 10.40
C PHE A 38 3.32 -8.25 11.00
N GLY A 39 3.54 -9.46 11.52
CA GLY A 39 4.82 -9.88 12.10
C GLY A 39 5.01 -9.49 13.56
N VAL A 40 4.18 -8.60 14.11
CA VAL A 40 4.26 -8.08 15.48
C VAL A 40 2.97 -8.31 16.26
N ARG A 41 3.03 -8.22 17.60
CA ARG A 41 1.82 -8.26 18.41
C ARG A 41 1.08 -6.93 18.33
N PRO A 42 -0.26 -6.93 18.23
CA PRO A 42 -1.03 -5.70 18.25
C PRO A 42 -0.88 -4.98 19.59
N GLN A 43 -0.87 -3.65 19.56
CA GLN A 43 -0.81 -2.81 20.73
C GLN A 43 -2.22 -2.37 21.19
N HIS A 44 -3.11 -2.09 20.24
CA HIS A 44 -4.39 -1.45 20.51
C HIS A 44 -5.59 -2.21 19.93
N VAL A 45 -5.42 -2.96 18.83
CA VAL A 45 -6.51 -3.70 18.21
C VAL A 45 -6.58 -5.16 18.69
N SER A 46 -7.61 -5.88 18.31
CA SER A 46 -7.78 -7.30 18.63
C SER A 46 -6.71 -8.15 17.96
N ARG A 47 -6.17 -9.14 18.69
CA ARG A 47 -5.21 -10.10 18.11
C ARG A 47 -5.77 -10.85 16.90
N ARG A 48 -7.04 -11.22 16.94
CA ARG A 48 -7.74 -11.90 15.84
C ARG A 48 -9.00 -11.14 15.52
N PHE A 49 -9.26 -10.92 14.26
CA PHE A 49 -10.42 -10.23 13.76
C PHE A 49 -10.87 -10.79 12.42
N SER A 50 -12.15 -10.61 12.11
CA SER A 50 -12.73 -11.05 10.84
C SER A 50 -12.58 -9.95 9.78
N ILE A 51 -12.26 -10.36 8.56
CA ILE A 51 -12.29 -9.52 7.36
C ILE A 51 -13.40 -10.04 6.45
N SER A 52 -14.29 -9.16 6.04
CA SER A 52 -15.30 -9.41 5.02
C SER A 52 -14.93 -8.62 3.77
N LEU A 53 -15.06 -9.23 2.60
CA LEU A 53 -14.79 -8.62 1.31
C LEU A 53 -16.07 -8.54 0.47
N SER A 54 -16.13 -7.57 -0.42
CA SER A 54 -17.00 -7.61 -1.60
C SER A 54 -16.21 -8.15 -2.79
N ASP A 55 -16.90 -8.43 -3.88
CA ASP A 55 -16.25 -8.87 -5.13
C ASP A 55 -15.35 -7.77 -5.73
N LEU A 56 -15.59 -6.51 -5.35
CA LEU A 56 -14.77 -5.35 -5.75
C LEU A 56 -13.58 -5.08 -4.82
N SER A 57 -13.46 -5.81 -3.70
CA SER A 57 -12.35 -5.59 -2.75
C SER A 57 -11.10 -6.34 -3.15
N TYR A 58 -9.93 -5.67 -3.04
CA TYR A 58 -8.64 -6.38 -3.09
C TYR A 58 -8.54 -7.41 -1.95
N GLN A 59 -8.17 -8.64 -2.28
CA GLN A 59 -8.02 -9.71 -1.29
C GLN A 59 -6.65 -9.64 -0.61
N PRO A 60 -6.57 -9.43 0.72
CA PRO A 60 -5.33 -9.46 1.48
C PRO A 60 -4.58 -10.78 1.31
N LYS A 61 -3.25 -10.71 1.21
CA LYS A 61 -2.38 -11.87 0.95
C LYS A 61 -2.01 -12.57 2.27
N ILE A 62 -3.03 -13.05 3.02
CA ILE A 62 -2.88 -13.62 4.37
C ILE A 62 -1.94 -14.83 4.44
N TYR A 63 -1.81 -15.61 3.35
CA TYR A 63 -0.91 -16.76 3.28
C TYR A 63 0.49 -16.41 2.78
N ASN A 64 0.69 -15.18 2.30
CA ASN A 64 1.99 -14.62 1.93
C ASN A 64 2.03 -13.13 2.28
N PRO A 65 2.14 -12.78 3.58
CA PRO A 65 2.11 -11.38 4.00
C PRO A 65 3.21 -10.52 3.35
N ARG A 66 4.32 -11.13 2.92
CA ARG A 66 5.37 -10.43 2.19
C ARG A 66 4.95 -10.00 0.77
N ALA A 67 3.81 -10.45 0.27
CA ALA A 67 3.20 -9.98 -0.97
C ALA A 67 2.10 -8.93 -0.73
N ASP A 68 1.81 -8.56 0.52
CA ASP A 68 0.74 -7.63 0.88
C ASP A 68 1.25 -6.20 1.11
N TRP A 69 0.55 -5.22 0.56
CA TRP A 69 0.89 -3.81 0.69
C TRP A 69 0.61 -3.25 2.09
N ALA A 70 -0.43 -3.72 2.78
CA ALA A 70 -0.70 -3.27 4.14
C ALA A 70 0.43 -3.65 5.10
N VAL A 71 1.09 -4.79 4.85
CA VAL A 71 2.24 -5.26 5.64
C VAL A 71 3.53 -4.54 5.25
N THR A 72 3.82 -4.51 3.94
CA THR A 72 5.13 -4.08 3.44
C THR A 72 5.24 -2.57 3.23
N ALA A 73 4.12 -1.86 3.18
CA ALA A 73 4.06 -0.41 3.01
C ALA A 73 3.38 0.29 4.19
N ALA A 74 2.05 0.09 4.38
CA ALA A 74 1.28 0.83 5.37
C ALA A 74 1.86 0.65 6.78
N PHE A 75 1.89 -0.56 7.30
CA PHE A 75 2.32 -0.83 8.67
C PHE A 75 3.75 -0.36 8.93
N THR A 76 4.71 -0.73 8.05
CA THR A 76 6.12 -0.34 8.20
C THR A 76 6.34 1.17 8.15
N SER A 77 5.60 1.89 7.30
CA SER A 77 5.71 3.35 7.20
C SER A 77 5.03 4.07 8.36
N PHE A 78 3.93 3.53 8.88
CA PHE A 78 3.27 4.09 10.07
C PHE A 78 4.16 3.94 11.30
N GLU A 79 4.80 2.79 11.52
CA GLU A 79 5.79 2.62 12.58
C GLU A 79 6.97 3.60 12.44
N ALA A 80 7.50 3.76 11.22
CA ALA A 80 8.60 4.69 10.94
C ALA A 80 8.18 6.14 11.20
N LEU A 81 6.97 6.55 10.79
CA LEU A 81 6.44 7.87 11.04
C LEU A 81 6.24 8.12 12.53
N GLN A 82 5.56 7.20 13.24
CA GLN A 82 5.30 7.29 14.67
C GLN A 82 6.60 7.42 15.50
N ALA A 83 7.67 6.74 15.08
CA ALA A 83 8.97 6.81 15.74
C ALA A 83 9.73 8.12 15.45
N SER A 84 9.45 8.80 14.34
CA SER A 84 10.22 9.97 13.87
C SER A 84 9.52 11.31 14.08
N THR A 85 8.24 11.35 14.41
CA THR A 85 7.48 12.59 14.61
C THR A 85 7.22 12.85 16.09
N LEU A 86 7.28 14.15 16.47
CA LEU A 86 6.85 14.62 17.79
C LEU A 86 5.35 14.97 17.82
N ASP A 87 4.78 15.28 16.66
CA ASP A 87 3.37 15.65 16.54
C ASP A 87 2.51 14.38 16.44
N PRO A 88 1.49 14.26 17.30
CA PRO A 88 0.63 13.07 17.28
C PRO A 88 -0.30 13.05 16.07
N VAL A 89 -0.40 11.92 15.39
CA VAL A 89 -1.43 11.70 14.36
C VAL A 89 -2.79 11.53 15.06
N GLN A 90 -3.68 12.49 14.86
CA GLN A 90 -5.03 12.50 15.44
C GLN A 90 -6.12 12.29 14.37
N ARG A 91 -5.91 12.84 13.16
CA ARG A 91 -6.82 12.72 12.02
C ARG A 91 -6.12 12.02 10.86
N PHE A 92 -6.62 10.88 10.50
CA PHE A 92 -6.06 10.00 9.46
C PHE A 92 -7.05 9.80 8.32
N ALA A 93 -6.57 9.86 7.09
CA ALA A 93 -7.31 9.41 5.92
C ALA A 93 -6.52 8.36 5.14
N THR A 94 -7.22 7.37 4.59
CA THR A 94 -6.64 6.41 3.65
C THR A 94 -7.40 6.38 2.34
N ILE A 95 -6.66 6.30 1.24
CA ILE A 95 -7.14 6.37 -0.13
C ILE A 95 -6.93 5.02 -0.81
N GLY A 96 -8.02 4.47 -1.38
CA GLY A 96 -7.99 3.11 -1.91
C GLY A 96 -7.86 2.08 -0.77
N THR A 97 -8.71 2.22 0.25
CA THR A 97 -8.60 1.44 1.50
C THR A 97 -8.79 -0.06 1.31
N GLY A 98 -9.44 -0.50 0.22
CA GLY A 98 -9.67 -1.90 -0.10
C GLY A 98 -10.35 -2.64 1.06
N SER A 99 -9.64 -3.61 1.65
CA SER A 99 -10.15 -4.37 2.82
C SER A 99 -10.12 -3.61 4.15
N GLY A 100 -9.55 -2.40 4.21
CA GLY A 100 -9.37 -1.62 5.44
C GLY A 100 -8.20 -2.07 6.31
N THR A 101 -7.32 -2.94 5.83
CA THR A 101 -6.16 -3.43 6.60
C THR A 101 -5.15 -2.33 6.91
N ASP A 102 -5.04 -1.31 6.08
CA ASP A 102 -4.27 -0.09 6.32
C ASP A 102 -4.87 0.76 7.45
N ALA A 103 -6.19 0.96 7.47
CA ALA A 103 -6.89 1.64 8.56
C ALA A 103 -6.76 0.89 9.89
N ILE A 104 -6.79 -0.45 9.85
CA ILE A 104 -6.55 -1.30 11.04
C ILE A 104 -5.10 -1.12 11.53
N ALA A 105 -4.13 -1.08 10.62
CA ALA A 105 -2.73 -0.80 10.95
C ALA A 105 -2.57 0.58 11.60
N ALA A 106 -3.20 1.62 11.05
CA ALA A 106 -3.17 2.97 11.61
C ALA A 106 -3.80 3.02 13.02
N LEU A 107 -4.93 2.33 13.22
CA LEU A 107 -5.60 2.25 14.52
C LEU A 107 -4.74 1.57 15.60
N ASP A 108 -3.89 0.63 15.21
CA ASP A 108 -2.95 -0.03 16.12
C ASP A 108 -1.70 0.81 16.41
N VAL A 109 -1.15 1.48 15.40
CA VAL A 109 0.14 2.19 15.50
C VAL A 109 -0.01 3.57 16.15
N PHE A 110 -1.10 4.31 15.87
CA PHE A 110 -1.24 5.70 16.33
C PHE A 110 -2.09 5.82 17.60
N PRO A 111 -1.47 5.95 18.79
CA PRO A 111 -2.19 5.92 20.09
C PRO A 111 -3.09 7.15 20.31
N HIS A 112 -2.87 8.26 19.59
CA HIS A 112 -3.64 9.49 19.72
C HIS A 112 -4.72 9.68 18.66
N LEU A 113 -4.91 8.67 17.81
CA LEU A 113 -5.88 8.72 16.72
C LEU A 113 -7.31 8.93 17.25
N ARG A 114 -8.02 9.91 16.66
CA ARG A 114 -9.38 10.32 17.04
C ARG A 114 -10.37 10.19 15.90
N SER A 115 -9.89 10.28 14.65
CA SER A 115 -10.73 10.24 13.46
C SER A 115 -10.05 9.46 12.35
N ILE A 116 -10.82 8.59 11.70
CA ILE A 116 -10.41 7.84 10.51
C ILE A 116 -11.42 8.14 9.39
N VAL A 117 -10.93 8.53 8.23
CA VAL A 117 -11.69 8.59 6.98
C VAL A 117 -11.11 7.58 6.01
N MET A 118 -11.92 6.67 5.54
CA MET A 118 -11.55 5.65 4.54
C MET A 118 -12.20 5.99 3.21
N THR A 119 -11.44 6.00 2.14
CA THR A 119 -12.01 6.20 0.80
C THR A 119 -11.65 5.05 -0.13
N ASP A 120 -12.53 4.78 -1.08
CA ASP A 120 -12.31 3.84 -2.17
C ASP A 120 -13.14 4.27 -3.37
N LEU A 121 -12.90 3.66 -4.52
CA LEU A 121 -13.69 3.93 -5.73
C LEU A 121 -15.15 3.48 -5.57
N HIS A 122 -15.38 2.39 -4.83
CA HIS A 122 -16.67 1.70 -4.72
C HIS A 122 -17.24 1.77 -3.29
N ASP A 123 -18.52 2.14 -3.17
CA ASP A 123 -19.25 2.25 -1.88
C ASP A 123 -19.19 0.95 -1.07
N GLU A 124 -19.42 -0.20 -1.71
CA GLU A 124 -19.44 -1.49 -1.01
C GLU A 124 -18.08 -1.91 -0.47
N VAL A 125 -16.98 -1.46 -1.09
CA VAL A 125 -15.61 -1.69 -0.57
C VAL A 125 -15.43 -0.91 0.72
N VAL A 126 -15.83 0.36 0.72
CA VAL A 126 -15.77 1.23 1.91
C VAL A 126 -16.63 0.67 3.05
N ASP A 127 -17.84 0.19 2.75
CA ASP A 127 -18.73 -0.40 3.76
C ASP A 127 -18.11 -1.65 4.40
N LYS A 128 -17.47 -2.52 3.59
CA LYS A 128 -16.74 -3.68 4.11
C LYS A 128 -15.53 -3.28 4.95
N ALA A 129 -14.76 -2.28 4.51
CA ALA A 129 -13.62 -1.76 5.26
C ALA A 129 -14.05 -1.25 6.66
N LYS A 130 -15.19 -0.56 6.78
CA LYS A 130 -15.75 -0.14 8.09
C LYS A 130 -16.11 -1.31 8.98
N ILE A 131 -16.78 -2.34 8.44
CA ILE A 131 -17.11 -3.55 9.18
C ILE A 131 -15.83 -4.24 9.67
N ASN A 132 -14.82 -4.29 8.86
CA ASN A 132 -13.53 -4.91 9.18
C ASN A 132 -12.78 -4.14 10.27
N LEU A 133 -12.78 -2.80 10.20
CA LEU A 133 -12.20 -1.94 11.22
C LEU A 133 -12.90 -2.13 12.57
N MET A 134 -14.24 -2.20 12.59
CA MET A 134 -15.02 -2.47 13.79
C MET A 134 -14.72 -3.86 14.38
N SER A 135 -14.59 -4.89 13.53
CA SER A 135 -14.18 -6.25 13.96
C SER A 135 -12.80 -6.25 14.60
N ALA A 136 -11.83 -5.52 14.04
CA ALA A 136 -10.51 -5.40 14.63
C ALA A 136 -10.52 -4.67 15.98
N ALA A 137 -11.45 -3.75 16.20
CA ALA A 137 -11.60 -3.00 17.45
C ALA A 137 -12.49 -3.69 18.51
N GLU A 138 -13.12 -4.83 18.21
CA GLU A 138 -14.15 -5.45 19.07
C GLU A 138 -13.69 -5.67 20.52
N LYS A 139 -12.45 -6.14 20.70
CA LYS A 139 -11.85 -6.43 22.02
C LYS A 139 -10.87 -5.35 22.49
N ALA A 140 -10.82 -4.21 21.81
CA ALA A 140 -9.96 -3.09 22.14
C ALA A 140 -10.53 -2.25 23.32
N ASP A 141 -9.76 -1.27 23.78
CA ASP A 141 -10.22 -0.29 24.75
C ASP A 141 -11.37 0.60 24.23
N GLY A 142 -12.00 1.38 25.11
CA GLY A 142 -13.16 2.21 24.77
C GLY A 142 -12.85 3.29 23.74
N ARG A 143 -11.63 3.86 23.74
CA ARG A 143 -11.19 4.88 22.79
C ARG A 143 -11.08 4.27 21.39
N VAL A 144 -10.37 3.17 21.25
CA VAL A 144 -10.16 2.48 19.97
C VAL A 144 -11.50 2.03 19.36
N ARG A 145 -12.40 1.46 20.19
CA ARG A 145 -13.76 1.11 19.72
C ARG A 145 -14.56 2.33 19.27
N THR A 146 -14.42 3.47 19.93
CA THR A 146 -15.11 4.70 19.55
C THR A 146 -14.60 5.19 18.21
N VAL A 147 -13.28 5.27 18.01
CA VAL A 147 -12.67 5.69 16.73
C VAL A 147 -13.09 4.76 15.59
N ALA A 148 -13.09 3.45 15.80
CA ALA A 148 -13.49 2.49 14.77
C ALA A 148 -14.99 2.61 14.42
N ARG A 149 -15.88 2.80 15.42
CA ARG A 149 -17.32 2.97 15.21
C ARG A 149 -17.64 4.25 14.44
N ASP A 150 -16.96 5.34 14.81
CA ASP A 150 -17.24 6.68 14.30
C ASP A 150 -16.45 6.97 13.00
N ALA A 151 -15.68 5.99 12.50
CA ALA A 151 -14.94 6.09 11.25
C ALA A 151 -15.88 6.40 10.07
N THR A 152 -15.46 7.34 9.23
CA THR A 152 -16.23 7.76 8.06
C THR A 152 -15.75 7.00 6.82
N GLY A 153 -16.69 6.54 6.01
CA GLY A 153 -16.43 5.97 4.69
C GLY A 153 -17.00 6.86 3.61
N LEU A 154 -16.23 7.11 2.55
CA LEU A 154 -16.61 7.92 1.41
C LEU A 154 -16.16 7.23 0.13
N SER A 155 -16.97 7.25 -0.93
CA SER A 155 -16.57 6.70 -2.23
C SER A 155 -16.28 7.79 -3.24
N GLY A 156 -15.40 7.49 -4.16
CA GLY A 156 -15.04 8.36 -5.27
C GLY A 156 -13.56 8.32 -5.63
N HIS A 157 -13.20 9.11 -6.60
CA HIS A 157 -11.90 9.08 -7.25
C HIS A 157 -10.85 9.91 -6.48
N SER A 158 -9.67 9.35 -6.26
CA SER A 158 -8.52 10.05 -5.66
C SER A 158 -8.88 10.74 -4.33
N LEU A 159 -8.54 12.01 -4.11
CA LEU A 159 -8.90 12.78 -2.91
C LEU A 159 -10.20 13.60 -3.04
N VAL A 160 -10.93 13.48 -4.16
CA VAL A 160 -12.18 14.21 -4.37
C VAL A 160 -13.19 14.02 -3.23
N PRO A 161 -13.38 12.81 -2.68
CA PRO A 161 -14.30 12.59 -1.56
C PRO A 161 -13.92 13.35 -0.28
N LEU A 162 -12.66 13.73 -0.13
CA LEU A 162 -12.17 14.48 1.04
C LEU A 162 -12.37 15.98 0.93
N LYS A 163 -12.80 16.50 -0.23
CA LYS A 163 -12.99 17.94 -0.42
C LYS A 163 -13.98 18.52 0.60
N GLY A 164 -13.54 19.52 1.35
CA GLY A 164 -14.33 20.17 2.39
C GLY A 164 -14.31 19.46 3.74
N GLN A 165 -13.56 18.36 3.89
CA GLN A 165 -13.24 17.80 5.19
C GLN A 165 -12.27 18.73 5.95
N GLU A 166 -12.26 18.63 7.28
CA GLU A 166 -11.21 19.26 8.08
C GLU A 166 -9.83 18.67 7.73
N PRO A 167 -8.76 19.46 7.81
CA PRO A 167 -7.40 19.00 7.47
C PRO A 167 -6.97 17.78 8.28
N PHE A 168 -6.16 16.91 7.67
CA PHE A 168 -5.62 15.68 8.23
C PHE A 168 -4.16 15.85 8.65
N ASP A 169 -3.76 15.15 9.71
CA ASP A 169 -2.36 15.02 10.11
C ASP A 169 -1.64 14.01 9.21
N LEU A 170 -2.38 13.01 8.73
CA LEU A 170 -1.85 11.97 7.87
C LEU A 170 -2.88 11.55 6.82
N ILE A 171 -2.48 11.64 5.56
CA ILE A 171 -3.15 10.98 4.43
C ILE A 171 -2.23 9.86 3.94
N TYR A 172 -2.73 8.64 3.87
CA TYR A 172 -2.02 7.49 3.29
C TYR A 172 -2.67 7.07 1.98
N GLU A 173 -1.86 6.82 0.95
CA GLU A 173 -2.34 6.30 -0.31
C GLU A 173 -1.44 5.18 -0.84
N ASN A 174 -2.10 4.15 -1.40
CA ASN A 174 -1.49 3.04 -2.08
C ASN A 174 -2.33 2.73 -3.33
N LEU A 175 -1.97 3.37 -4.43
CA LEU A 175 -2.80 3.46 -5.62
C LEU A 175 -2.28 2.58 -6.76
N PRO A 176 -3.16 2.14 -7.68
CA PRO A 176 -2.77 1.44 -8.89
C PRO A 176 -1.95 2.36 -9.81
N ASN A 177 -0.99 1.76 -10.52
CA ASN A 177 -0.06 2.52 -11.35
C ASN A 177 -0.21 2.22 -12.85
N ILE A 178 -0.92 1.16 -13.22
CA ILE A 178 -1.01 0.73 -14.63
C ILE A 178 -2.28 1.31 -15.24
N PRO A 179 -2.19 2.03 -16.38
CA PRO A 179 -3.36 2.48 -17.12
C PRO A 179 -4.25 1.30 -17.51
N LEU A 180 -5.57 1.48 -17.38
CA LEU A 180 -6.56 0.48 -17.73
C LEU A 180 -6.47 0.15 -19.24
N PRO A 181 -6.36 -1.13 -19.62
CA PRO A 181 -6.48 -1.53 -21.03
C PRO A 181 -7.87 -1.21 -21.60
N ASP A 182 -7.94 -0.93 -22.91
CA ASP A 182 -9.19 -0.52 -23.58
C ASP A 182 -10.32 -1.56 -23.49
N ASP A 183 -9.96 -2.83 -23.28
CA ASP A 183 -10.90 -3.97 -23.22
C ASP A 183 -11.22 -4.44 -21.78
N ALA A 184 -10.70 -3.73 -20.77
CA ALA A 184 -10.92 -4.02 -19.35
C ALA A 184 -11.83 -2.98 -18.70
N ASP A 185 -12.45 -3.35 -17.57
CA ASP A 185 -13.22 -2.44 -16.74
C ASP A 185 -12.77 -2.53 -15.26
N LEU A 186 -13.20 -1.59 -14.43
CA LEU A 186 -12.85 -1.51 -13.02
C LEU A 186 -13.89 -2.21 -12.11
N LEU A 187 -14.72 -3.11 -12.66
CA LEU A 187 -15.83 -3.76 -11.95
C LEU A 187 -15.42 -5.00 -11.14
N ASP A 188 -14.12 -5.29 -11.03
CA ASP A 188 -13.63 -6.33 -10.11
C ASP A 188 -12.45 -5.82 -9.27
N GLY A 189 -12.28 -6.39 -8.05
CA GLY A 189 -11.29 -5.94 -7.09
C GLY A 189 -9.83 -6.14 -7.53
N GLN A 190 -9.58 -7.11 -8.42
CA GLN A 190 -8.24 -7.34 -8.95
C GLN A 190 -7.89 -6.27 -10.00
N THR A 191 -8.81 -5.95 -10.89
CA THR A 191 -8.61 -4.92 -11.92
C THR A 191 -8.49 -3.54 -11.26
N SER A 192 -9.40 -3.15 -10.37
CA SER A 192 -9.37 -1.85 -9.70
C SER A 192 -8.16 -1.64 -8.78
N SER A 193 -7.55 -2.71 -8.26
CA SER A 193 -6.33 -2.63 -7.46
C SER A 193 -5.04 -2.56 -8.29
N THR A 194 -5.11 -2.83 -9.58
CA THR A 194 -3.95 -2.92 -10.49
C THR A 194 -3.95 -1.79 -11.50
N TYR A 195 -5.12 -1.42 -12.01
CA TYR A 195 -5.32 -0.50 -13.12
C TYR A 195 -6.14 0.73 -12.70
N PHE A 196 -5.96 1.85 -13.39
CA PHE A 196 -6.76 3.06 -13.22
C PHE A 196 -7.18 3.66 -14.56
N ASP A 197 -8.32 4.36 -14.57
CA ASP A 197 -8.76 5.14 -15.74
C ASP A 197 -7.94 6.44 -15.80
N CYS A 198 -7.15 6.59 -16.85
CA CYS A 198 -6.30 7.77 -17.05
C CYS A 198 -7.02 8.95 -17.71
N SER A 199 -8.28 8.83 -18.10
CA SER A 199 -9.04 9.89 -18.78
C SER A 199 -9.12 11.18 -17.97
N ASP A 200 -9.26 11.07 -16.65
CA ASP A 200 -9.41 12.20 -15.73
C ASP A 200 -8.10 12.91 -15.36
N VAL A 201 -6.95 12.32 -15.68
CA VAL A 201 -5.63 12.86 -15.30
C VAL A 201 -4.83 13.40 -16.48
N SER A 202 -5.33 13.23 -17.70
CA SER A 202 -4.65 13.65 -18.94
C SER A 202 -4.49 15.19 -19.00
N GLY A 203 -3.25 15.64 -19.30
CA GLY A 203 -2.92 17.06 -19.50
C GLY A 203 -2.53 17.83 -18.22
N VAL A 204 -2.66 17.26 -17.04
CA VAL A 204 -2.26 17.88 -15.76
C VAL A 204 -0.92 17.32 -15.26
N VAL A 205 -0.60 16.09 -15.65
CA VAL A 205 0.56 15.36 -15.14
C VAL A 205 1.81 15.66 -15.97
N PRO A 206 2.96 15.97 -15.35
CA PRO A 206 4.22 16.13 -16.08
C PRO A 206 4.65 14.84 -16.80
N SER A 207 5.23 14.98 -18.00
CA SER A 207 5.57 13.84 -18.85
C SER A 207 6.52 12.82 -18.19
N PHE A 208 7.44 13.26 -17.33
CA PHE A 208 8.35 12.36 -16.62
C PHE A 208 7.61 11.50 -15.58
N VAL A 209 6.54 12.04 -14.98
CA VAL A 209 5.67 11.32 -14.01
C VAL A 209 4.87 10.24 -14.75
N SER A 210 4.21 10.60 -15.86
CA SER A 210 3.46 9.62 -16.67
C SER A 210 4.38 8.54 -17.25
N LYS A 211 5.61 8.90 -17.67
CA LYS A 211 6.61 7.94 -18.09
C LYS A 211 6.98 6.94 -17.00
N ALA A 212 6.94 7.36 -15.74
CA ALA A 212 7.19 6.54 -14.55
C ALA A 212 5.95 5.79 -14.04
N LEU A 213 4.77 5.99 -14.62
CA LEU A 213 3.48 5.46 -14.17
C LEU A 213 3.16 5.87 -12.71
N LEU A 214 3.36 7.14 -12.39
CA LEU A 214 3.10 7.72 -11.06
C LEU A 214 1.99 8.77 -11.09
N ASP A 215 1.13 8.74 -12.10
CA ASP A 215 0.12 9.77 -12.40
C ASP A 215 -0.83 10.01 -11.23
N LEU A 216 -1.41 8.95 -10.65
CA LEU A 216 -2.34 9.07 -9.52
C LEU A 216 -1.67 9.64 -8.26
N HIS A 217 -0.42 9.26 -7.97
CA HIS A 217 0.34 9.83 -6.85
C HIS A 217 0.53 11.34 -7.00
N TYR A 218 0.87 11.79 -8.22
CA TYR A 218 0.98 13.22 -8.52
C TYR A 218 -0.36 13.94 -8.35
N VAL A 219 -1.44 13.38 -8.89
CA VAL A 219 -2.79 13.96 -8.77
C VAL A 219 -3.23 14.04 -7.32
N CYS A 220 -2.97 13.01 -6.50
CA CYS A 220 -3.27 13.05 -5.08
C CYS A 220 -2.53 14.15 -4.34
N LEU A 221 -1.23 14.34 -4.58
CA LEU A 221 -0.49 15.46 -3.98
C LEU A 221 -1.05 16.81 -4.44
N LEU A 222 -1.33 16.98 -5.72
CA LEU A 222 -1.91 18.18 -6.26
C LEU A 222 -3.28 18.51 -5.63
N GLN A 223 -4.13 17.49 -5.46
CA GLN A 223 -5.45 17.61 -4.81
C GLN A 223 -5.30 17.89 -3.30
N ALA A 224 -4.36 17.24 -2.59
CA ALA A 224 -4.11 17.50 -1.18
C ALA A 224 -3.78 18.97 -0.93
N ARG A 225 -2.97 19.58 -1.82
CA ARG A 225 -2.66 21.02 -1.80
C ARG A 225 -3.87 21.87 -2.18
N THR A 226 -4.55 21.54 -3.29
CA THR A 226 -5.60 22.38 -3.86
C THR A 226 -6.84 22.42 -2.97
N PHE A 227 -7.15 21.32 -2.29
CA PHE A 227 -8.31 21.21 -1.39
C PHE A 227 -7.99 21.56 0.07
N ASP A 228 -6.74 21.95 0.34
CA ASP A 228 -6.25 22.30 1.68
C ASP A 228 -6.46 21.20 2.72
N LEU A 229 -6.10 19.96 2.36
CA LEU A 229 -6.42 18.76 3.15
C LEU A 229 -5.43 18.44 4.27
N LEU A 230 -4.33 19.17 4.41
CA LEU A 230 -3.31 18.88 5.43
C LEU A 230 -3.27 19.95 6.50
N THR A 231 -3.10 19.53 7.77
CA THR A 231 -2.68 20.43 8.85
C THR A 231 -1.29 21.02 8.55
N GLU A 232 -0.84 22.00 9.34
CA GLU A 232 0.48 22.65 9.15
C GLU A 232 1.64 21.63 9.16
N SER A 233 1.59 20.65 10.07
CA SER A 233 2.55 19.54 10.15
C SER A 233 2.08 18.27 9.42
N GLY A 234 0.98 18.34 8.69
CA GLY A 234 0.37 17.21 8.01
C GLY A 234 1.22 16.64 6.87
N VAL A 235 1.11 15.34 6.66
CA VAL A 235 1.91 14.61 5.68
C VAL A 235 1.05 13.70 4.79
N VAL A 236 1.40 13.60 3.51
CA VAL A 236 0.92 12.53 2.64
C VAL A 236 1.99 11.44 2.60
N LEU A 237 1.63 10.20 2.94
CA LEU A 237 2.45 9.02 2.72
C LEU A 237 1.98 8.32 1.43
N SER A 238 2.83 8.40 0.40
CA SER A 238 2.61 7.75 -0.89
C SER A 238 3.37 6.42 -0.94
N SER A 239 2.63 5.32 -1.04
CA SER A 239 3.21 3.98 -1.16
C SER A 239 3.46 3.64 -2.62
N MET A 240 4.72 3.54 -3.01
CA MET A 240 5.13 3.30 -4.39
C MET A 240 5.93 2.01 -4.52
N GLY A 241 5.71 1.29 -5.62
CA GLY A 241 6.63 0.23 -5.99
C GLY A 241 7.96 0.83 -6.43
N GLY A 242 9.07 0.43 -5.81
CA GLY A 242 10.43 0.84 -6.17
C GLY A 242 10.87 0.27 -7.53
N ARG A 243 10.00 0.42 -8.54
CA ARG A 243 10.24 0.02 -9.94
C ARG A 243 10.83 1.13 -10.77
N VAL A 244 10.85 2.35 -10.23
CA VAL A 244 11.47 3.53 -10.80
C VAL A 244 12.44 4.14 -9.79
N PRO A 245 13.41 4.98 -10.21
CA PRO A 245 14.38 5.59 -9.31
C PRO A 245 13.71 6.43 -8.19
N ILE A 246 14.27 6.39 -7.00
CA ILE A 246 13.83 7.21 -5.86
C ILE A 246 13.86 8.70 -6.21
N ASP A 247 14.87 9.13 -6.95
CA ASP A 247 15.00 10.53 -7.42
C ASP A 247 13.76 10.96 -8.23
N THR A 248 13.21 10.08 -9.07
CA THR A 248 11.97 10.36 -9.81
C THR A 248 10.77 10.58 -8.88
N MET A 249 10.69 9.82 -7.77
CA MET A 249 9.64 9.99 -6.78
C MET A 249 9.78 11.32 -6.03
N LEU A 250 11.01 11.69 -5.66
CA LEU A 250 11.29 12.98 -5.00
C LEU A 250 11.00 14.17 -5.93
N GLN A 251 11.35 14.07 -7.21
CA GLN A 251 11.01 15.09 -8.22
C GLN A 251 9.50 15.23 -8.41
N LEU A 252 8.74 14.13 -8.31
CA LEU A 252 7.27 14.17 -8.35
C LEU A 252 6.71 15.01 -7.20
N ALA A 253 7.21 14.84 -5.97
CA ALA A 253 6.78 15.64 -4.84
C ALA A 253 7.07 17.12 -5.05
N ASP A 254 8.29 17.46 -5.51
CA ASP A 254 8.69 18.85 -5.81
C ASP A 254 7.81 19.48 -6.90
N ALA A 255 7.55 18.75 -7.99
CA ALA A 255 6.67 19.19 -9.06
C ALA A 255 5.21 19.44 -8.60
N ALA A 256 4.75 18.72 -7.55
CA ALA A 256 3.45 18.93 -6.94
C ALA A 256 3.44 20.05 -5.88
N GLY A 257 4.62 20.65 -5.54
CA GLY A 257 4.78 21.71 -4.55
C GLY A 257 4.90 21.18 -3.13
N PHE A 258 5.55 20.02 -2.97
CA PHE A 258 5.85 19.38 -1.69
C PHE A 258 7.34 19.10 -1.55
N THR A 259 7.80 19.03 -0.31
CA THR A 259 9.12 18.46 0.01
C THR A 259 8.96 16.96 0.28
N GLY A 260 9.61 16.13 -0.54
CA GLY A 260 9.60 14.67 -0.40
C GLY A 260 10.77 14.16 0.45
N ARG A 261 10.54 13.13 1.27
CA ARG A 261 11.57 12.32 1.95
C ARG A 261 11.14 10.85 2.00
N ILE A 262 12.06 9.93 2.22
CA ILE A 262 11.75 8.49 2.31
C ILE A 262 11.87 8.04 3.78
N PRO A 263 10.78 8.05 4.57
CA PRO A 263 10.80 7.59 5.95
C PRO A 263 10.87 6.06 6.07
N SER A 264 10.43 5.35 5.04
CA SER A 264 10.36 3.89 5.09
C SER A 264 10.64 3.28 3.72
N MET A 265 11.43 2.24 3.73
CA MET A 265 11.65 1.37 2.57
C MET A 265 11.59 -0.09 3.01
N SER A 266 11.03 -0.92 2.19
CA SER A 266 10.98 -2.37 2.41
C SER A 266 11.05 -3.11 1.07
N TRP A 267 10.70 -4.37 1.04
CA TRP A 267 10.54 -5.11 -0.20
C TRP A 267 9.34 -6.05 -0.13
N LYS A 268 8.81 -6.42 -1.27
CA LYS A 268 7.72 -7.41 -1.34
C LYS A 268 7.93 -8.40 -2.48
N VAL A 269 7.33 -9.58 -2.32
CA VAL A 269 7.10 -10.51 -3.43
C VAL A 269 6.02 -9.93 -4.33
N GLN A 270 6.20 -9.99 -5.64
CA GLN A 270 5.18 -9.51 -6.57
C GLN A 270 3.92 -10.38 -6.45
N SER A 271 2.83 -9.75 -6.02
CA SER A 271 1.49 -10.34 -6.11
C SER A 271 1.02 -10.34 -7.57
N GLU A 272 0.21 -11.32 -7.97
CA GLU A 272 -0.30 -11.47 -9.34
C GLU A 272 0.77 -11.28 -10.42
N PRO A 273 1.90 -12.03 -10.33
CA PRO A 273 3.08 -11.74 -11.15
C PRO A 273 2.83 -11.89 -12.65
N ASP A 274 1.94 -12.80 -13.06
CA ASP A 274 1.62 -13.01 -14.48
C ASP A 274 1.01 -11.74 -15.10
N SER A 275 0.01 -11.15 -14.47
CA SER A 275 -0.68 -9.96 -15.00
C SER A 275 0.11 -8.67 -14.75
N VAL A 276 0.65 -8.48 -13.55
CA VAL A 276 1.31 -7.21 -13.19
C VAL A 276 2.65 -7.04 -13.92
N ILE A 277 3.52 -8.07 -13.92
CA ILE A 277 4.81 -7.97 -14.62
C ILE A 277 4.59 -7.86 -16.13
N GLU A 278 3.61 -8.59 -16.69
CA GLU A 278 3.26 -8.49 -18.13
C GLU A 278 2.74 -7.10 -18.49
N GLY A 279 1.92 -6.48 -17.62
CA GLY A 279 1.46 -5.10 -17.79
C GLY A 279 2.64 -4.12 -17.89
N TYR A 280 3.58 -4.18 -16.95
CA TYR A 280 4.79 -3.36 -16.98
C TYR A 280 5.68 -3.64 -18.20
N ALA A 281 5.85 -4.90 -18.61
CA ALA A 281 6.62 -5.28 -19.78
C ALA A 281 6.02 -4.69 -21.07
N THR A 282 4.70 -4.81 -21.23
CA THR A 282 3.98 -4.25 -22.36
C THR A 282 4.12 -2.73 -22.45
N LEU A 283 4.04 -2.04 -21.32
CA LEU A 283 4.19 -0.58 -21.28
C LEU A 283 5.64 -0.14 -21.53
N GLN A 284 6.62 -0.92 -21.08
CA GLN A 284 8.03 -0.68 -21.35
C GLN A 284 8.35 -0.84 -22.84
N GLU A 285 7.76 -1.83 -23.53
CA GLU A 285 7.87 -1.98 -24.99
C GLU A 285 7.23 -0.81 -25.76
N LYS A 286 6.24 -0.14 -25.18
CA LYS A 286 5.65 1.11 -25.69
C LYS A 286 6.48 2.37 -25.36
N GLY A 287 7.64 2.24 -24.70
CA GLY A 287 8.57 3.34 -24.41
C GLY A 287 8.37 4.05 -23.08
N LEU A 288 7.54 3.51 -22.17
CA LEU A 288 7.46 3.96 -20.78
C LEU A 288 8.57 3.33 -19.93
N GLY A 289 8.77 3.79 -18.71
CA GLY A 289 9.80 3.29 -17.82
C GLY A 289 11.22 3.78 -18.18
N PRO A 290 12.28 2.93 -17.98
CA PRO A 290 12.23 1.49 -17.65
C PRO A 290 11.74 1.19 -16.24
N PHE A 291 11.19 -0.02 -16.05
CA PHE A 291 10.68 -0.50 -14.76
C PHE A 291 11.53 -1.65 -14.26
N TYR A 292 11.93 -1.59 -12.98
CA TYR A 292 12.90 -2.52 -12.39
C TYR A 292 12.26 -3.46 -11.39
N PHE A 293 12.63 -4.71 -11.52
CA PHE A 293 12.29 -5.81 -10.63
C PHE A 293 13.56 -6.53 -10.21
N TYR A 294 13.43 -7.43 -9.23
CA TYR A 294 14.56 -8.16 -8.67
C TYR A 294 14.15 -9.59 -8.35
N ARG A 295 15.13 -10.49 -8.29
CA ARG A 295 14.91 -11.80 -7.68
C ARG A 295 14.65 -11.62 -6.19
N VAL A 296 13.71 -12.39 -5.65
CA VAL A 296 13.40 -12.36 -4.21
C VAL A 296 14.63 -12.69 -3.36
N SER A 297 15.53 -13.56 -3.84
CA SER A 297 16.80 -13.86 -3.17
C SER A 297 17.70 -12.64 -3.01
N THR A 298 17.82 -11.78 -4.04
CA THR A 298 18.58 -10.53 -3.98
C THR A 298 17.97 -9.57 -2.97
N LEU A 299 16.65 -9.35 -3.03
CA LEU A 299 15.97 -8.46 -2.08
C LEU A 299 16.14 -8.93 -0.63
N ARG A 300 15.99 -10.23 -0.40
CA ARG A 300 16.21 -10.82 0.94
C ARG A 300 17.64 -10.62 1.43
N HIS A 301 18.63 -10.68 0.56
CA HIS A 301 20.01 -10.46 0.90
C HIS A 301 20.28 -9.00 1.26
N VAL A 302 19.91 -8.06 0.39
CA VAL A 302 20.18 -6.61 0.54
C VAL A 302 19.43 -6.02 1.72
N PHE A 303 18.15 -6.31 1.86
CA PHE A 303 17.38 -5.81 2.99
C PHE A 303 17.69 -6.52 4.31
N GLY A 304 18.14 -7.77 4.27
CA GLY A 304 18.57 -8.54 5.45
C GLY A 304 17.55 -8.47 6.58
N HIS A 305 17.99 -7.89 7.71
CA HIS A 305 17.18 -7.68 8.92
C HIS A 305 16.77 -6.22 9.15
N LEU A 306 16.97 -5.35 8.15
CA LEU A 306 16.63 -3.94 8.27
C LEU A 306 15.13 -3.78 8.53
N THR A 307 14.80 -2.91 9.48
CA THR A 307 13.44 -2.39 9.64
C THR A 307 13.10 -1.45 8.48
N GLY A 308 11.80 -1.16 8.28
CA GLY A 308 11.39 -0.21 7.25
C GLY A 308 12.01 1.18 7.45
N ALA A 309 12.14 1.64 8.70
CA ALA A 309 12.75 2.92 9.03
C ALA A 309 14.26 2.95 8.75
N GLU A 310 15.01 1.91 9.15
CA GLU A 310 16.44 1.79 8.85
C GLU A 310 16.70 1.76 7.35
N ALA A 311 15.92 0.96 6.60
CA ALA A 311 16.02 0.93 5.15
C ALA A 311 15.62 2.27 4.50
N GLY A 312 14.67 3.02 5.08
CA GLY A 312 14.32 4.37 4.65
C GLY A 312 15.46 5.36 4.81
N LEU A 313 16.20 5.31 5.93
CA LEU A 313 17.38 6.15 6.16
C LEU A 313 18.50 5.90 5.15
N HIS A 314 18.62 4.66 4.63
CA HIS A 314 19.64 4.23 3.67
C HIS A 314 19.06 3.96 2.28
N ALA A 315 17.93 4.57 1.94
CA ALA A 315 17.19 4.24 0.73
C ALA A 315 18.00 4.38 -0.56
N LEU A 316 18.81 5.44 -0.67
CA LEU A 316 19.67 5.66 -1.85
C LEU A 316 20.86 4.69 -1.90
N GLU A 317 21.46 4.35 -0.75
CA GLU A 317 22.51 3.34 -0.68
C GLU A 317 21.97 1.97 -1.08
N ILE A 318 20.79 1.59 -0.58
CA ILE A 318 20.12 0.33 -0.95
C ILE A 318 19.78 0.33 -2.43
N GLU A 319 19.25 1.44 -2.98
CA GLU A 319 18.99 1.54 -4.42
C GLU A 319 20.26 1.32 -5.24
N ASN A 320 21.38 1.92 -4.84
CA ASN A 320 22.68 1.74 -5.50
C ASN A 320 23.22 0.30 -5.38
N GLU A 321 23.07 -0.35 -4.25
CA GLU A 321 23.45 -1.75 -4.03
C GLU A 321 22.67 -2.69 -4.96
N LEU A 322 21.39 -2.39 -5.18
CA LEU A 322 20.51 -3.17 -6.05
C LEU A 322 20.77 -2.97 -7.56
N LEU A 323 21.48 -1.90 -7.97
CA LEU A 323 21.71 -1.58 -9.40
C LEU A 323 22.22 -2.74 -10.26
N PRO A 324 23.23 -3.53 -9.83
CA PRO A 324 23.78 -4.63 -10.63
C PRO A 324 22.81 -5.77 -10.90
N ASP A 325 21.81 -5.94 -10.03
CA ASP A 325 20.85 -7.05 -10.05
C ASP A 325 19.49 -6.67 -10.66
N ARG A 326 19.37 -5.47 -11.23
CA ARG A 326 18.14 -5.00 -11.86
C ARG A 326 17.73 -5.90 -13.03
N LEU A 327 16.49 -6.32 -13.01
CA LEU A 327 15.80 -6.90 -14.15
C LEU A 327 14.81 -5.84 -14.64
N ASP A 328 14.87 -5.47 -15.92
CA ASP A 328 13.77 -4.70 -16.51
C ASP A 328 12.50 -5.56 -16.56
N ALA A 329 11.35 -4.96 -16.88
CA ALA A 329 10.08 -5.68 -16.81
C ALA A 329 10.05 -6.89 -17.79
N VAL A 330 10.67 -6.79 -18.95
CA VAL A 330 10.72 -7.89 -19.94
C VAL A 330 11.59 -9.04 -19.41
N MET A 331 12.76 -8.72 -18.84
CA MET A 331 13.65 -9.71 -18.22
C MET A 331 12.99 -10.34 -16.98
N ALA A 332 12.29 -9.56 -16.18
CA ALA A 332 11.57 -10.04 -15.01
C ALA A 332 10.44 -11.02 -15.38
N LEU A 333 9.66 -10.70 -16.42
CA LEU A 333 8.63 -11.60 -16.94
C LEU A 333 9.21 -12.93 -17.43
N LYS A 334 10.34 -12.86 -18.15
CA LYS A 334 11.03 -14.06 -18.61
C LYS A 334 11.54 -14.91 -17.44
N ALA A 335 12.12 -14.28 -16.42
CA ALA A 335 12.60 -14.98 -15.22
C ALA A 335 11.43 -15.61 -14.44
N HIS A 336 10.32 -14.88 -14.29
CA HIS A 336 9.10 -15.41 -13.66
C HIS A 336 8.56 -16.66 -14.40
N LYS A 337 8.46 -16.61 -15.73
CA LYS A 337 8.05 -17.77 -16.56
C LYS A 337 8.99 -18.98 -16.44
N GLN A 338 10.22 -18.78 -15.96
CA GLN A 338 11.18 -19.84 -15.61
C GLN A 338 11.06 -20.35 -14.16
N GLY A 339 10.06 -19.88 -13.41
CA GLY A 339 9.83 -20.28 -12.02
C GLY A 339 10.68 -19.54 -10.99
N ILE A 340 11.27 -18.39 -11.36
CA ILE A 340 12.02 -17.55 -10.43
C ILE A 340 11.06 -16.59 -9.73
N ASP A 341 11.11 -16.55 -8.40
CA ASP A 341 10.34 -15.60 -7.60
C ASP A 341 10.86 -14.18 -7.82
N ILE A 342 9.94 -13.31 -8.26
CA ILE A 342 10.21 -11.92 -8.56
C ILE A 342 9.56 -11.03 -7.49
N GLY A 343 10.24 -9.95 -7.15
CA GLY A 343 9.77 -8.93 -6.24
C GLY A 343 10.30 -7.56 -6.61
N HIS A 344 10.00 -6.59 -5.79
CA HIS A 344 10.49 -5.22 -5.94
C HIS A 344 10.62 -4.53 -4.58
N PRO A 345 11.46 -3.49 -4.45
CA PRO A 345 11.42 -2.62 -3.29
C PRO A 345 10.04 -1.94 -3.16
N VAL A 346 9.66 -1.66 -1.93
CA VAL A 346 8.51 -0.82 -1.59
C VAL A 346 9.08 0.45 -0.98
N VAL A 347 8.82 1.57 -1.62
CA VAL A 347 9.26 2.88 -1.18
C VAL A 347 8.05 3.66 -0.70
N VAL A 348 8.06 4.13 0.53
CA VAL A 348 7.02 5.05 1.01
C VAL A 348 7.62 6.43 1.11
N MET A 349 7.08 7.36 0.32
CA MET A 349 7.48 8.77 0.32
C MET A 349 6.56 9.57 1.24
N ALA A 350 7.15 10.34 2.14
CA ALA A 350 6.45 11.34 2.93
C ALA A 350 6.59 12.70 2.25
N SER A 351 5.46 13.32 1.95
CA SER A 351 5.36 14.62 1.30
C SER A 351 4.76 15.63 2.26
N THR A 352 5.53 16.68 2.62
CA THR A 352 5.11 17.81 3.46
C THR A 352 5.02 19.07 2.62
N ARG A 353 4.13 20.02 2.98
CA ARG A 353 4.03 21.31 2.28
C ARG A 353 5.37 22.05 2.30
N GLN A 354 5.69 22.71 1.18
CA GLN A 354 6.83 23.64 1.10
C GLN A 354 6.52 24.95 1.80
#